data_b42adb33827185a51125c2c6843c75d9
#
_entry.id   b42adb33827185a51125c2c6843c75d9
#
_cell.length_a   1.000
_cell.length_b   1.000
_cell.length_c   1.000
_cell.angle_alpha   90.00
_cell.angle_beta   90.00
_cell.angle_gamma   90.00
#
_symmetry.space_group_name_H-M   'P 1'
#
loop_
_entity.id
_entity.type
_entity.pdbx_description
1 polymer ?
#
loop_
_entity_poly.entity_id
_entity_poly.type
_entity_poly.pdbx_seq_one_letter_code
_entity_poly.pdbx_strand_id
1 'polypeptide(L)'
;NIPEITKAAHQVGAIAGFDLAHTAGNIELKLHEWDVDFAAWCSYKYLNSGPGNVSGVFIHGRHGLNPKTPRLSGWWGHKEDVRFQMKKGYIPEPGAAGWQMSNAPVFGMAIHLASLEIFHQAGMSNLRNKSKNLTSYLYFVLEESKKLNPAVQFEIITPNDPNERGAQLSLLTNDQGKALFDFLTNSNIIVDWREPNVIRIAPAPLYNSYEDVYQLGQAFQRFTTSL
;
A
#
# COMPACT_ATOMS: atom_id res chain seq x y z
N ASN A 1 -4.92 13.81 -0.64
CA ASN A 1 -6.36 14.02 -0.40
C ASN A 1 -7.17 13.55 -1.63
N ILE A 2 -7.54 12.24 -1.65
CA ILE A 2 -8.25 11.62 -2.77
C ILE A 2 -9.58 12.32 -3.08
N PRO A 3 -10.46 12.62 -2.11
CA PRO A 3 -11.72 13.31 -2.39
C PRO A 3 -11.55 14.65 -3.11
N GLU A 4 -10.62 15.47 -2.67
CA GLU A 4 -10.36 16.78 -3.28
C GLU A 4 -9.82 16.66 -4.71
N ILE A 5 -8.88 15.72 -4.93
CA ILE A 5 -8.32 15.44 -6.26
C ILE A 5 -9.41 14.95 -7.20
N THR A 6 -10.25 14.01 -6.74
CA THR A 6 -11.39 13.49 -7.51
C THR A 6 -12.37 14.61 -7.89
N LYS A 7 -12.75 15.44 -6.91
CA LYS A 7 -13.62 16.58 -7.14
C LYS A 7 -13.06 17.56 -8.17
N ALA A 8 -11.77 17.91 -8.05
CA ALA A 8 -11.09 18.80 -8.99
C ALA A 8 -11.05 18.23 -10.42
N ALA A 9 -10.76 16.92 -10.55
CA ALA A 9 -10.81 16.23 -11.84
C ALA A 9 -12.21 16.30 -12.48
N HIS A 10 -13.24 16.00 -11.71
CA HIS A 10 -14.63 16.01 -12.20
C HIS A 10 -15.11 17.42 -12.59
N GLN A 11 -14.64 18.48 -11.93
CA GLN A 11 -14.97 19.86 -12.29
C GLN A 11 -14.54 20.24 -13.72
N VAL A 12 -13.51 19.59 -14.24
CA VAL A 12 -13.03 19.79 -15.62
C VAL A 12 -13.43 18.67 -16.58
N GLY A 13 -14.32 17.78 -16.14
CA GLY A 13 -14.81 16.64 -16.93
C GLY A 13 -13.80 15.48 -17.08
N ALA A 14 -12.75 15.46 -16.27
CA ALA A 14 -11.77 14.38 -16.28
C ALA A 14 -12.21 13.18 -15.42
N ILE A 15 -11.73 11.99 -15.78
CA ILE A 15 -11.89 10.76 -15.00
C ILE A 15 -10.77 10.68 -13.96
N ALA A 16 -11.11 10.41 -12.71
CA ALA A 16 -10.16 10.29 -11.61
C ALA A 16 -9.84 8.81 -11.31
N GLY A 17 -8.63 8.39 -11.64
CA GLY A 17 -8.11 7.05 -11.35
C GLY A 17 -6.90 7.08 -10.43
N PHE A 18 -6.76 6.09 -9.53
CA PHE A 18 -5.70 6.06 -8.53
C PHE A 18 -4.93 4.73 -8.51
N ASP A 19 -3.60 4.83 -8.47
CA ASP A 19 -2.74 3.74 -8.02
C ASP A 19 -2.71 3.72 -6.49
N LEU A 20 -3.29 2.69 -5.91
CA LEU A 20 -3.39 2.51 -4.46
C LEU A 20 -2.48 1.38 -3.95
N ALA A 21 -1.42 1.06 -4.68
CA ALA A 21 -0.50 -0.03 -4.37
C ALA A 21 0.10 0.03 -2.95
N HIS A 22 0.32 1.23 -2.39
CA HIS A 22 0.79 1.43 -1.01
C HIS A 22 -0.33 1.80 -0.04
N THR A 23 -1.57 1.87 -0.49
CA THR A 23 -2.70 2.37 0.28
C THR A 23 -3.62 1.25 0.76
N ALA A 24 -3.91 0.28 -0.12
CA ALA A 24 -4.74 -0.88 0.22
C ALA A 24 -4.08 -1.71 1.33
N GLY A 25 -4.81 -1.94 2.42
CA GLY A 25 -4.30 -2.60 3.64
C GLY A 25 -3.49 -1.70 4.60
N ASN A 26 -3.24 -0.45 4.23
CA ASN A 26 -2.46 0.52 5.00
C ASN A 26 -3.34 1.61 5.64
N ILE A 27 -4.29 2.14 4.87
CA ILE A 27 -5.27 3.13 5.33
C ILE A 27 -6.68 2.72 4.94
N GLU A 28 -7.68 3.30 5.63
CA GLU A 28 -9.08 3.11 5.26
C GLU A 28 -9.39 3.78 3.93
N LEU A 29 -10.05 3.05 3.03
CA LEU A 29 -10.45 3.52 1.71
C LEU A 29 -11.97 3.58 1.61
N LYS A 30 -12.49 4.72 1.17
CA LYS A 30 -13.92 4.97 0.93
C LYS A 30 -14.16 5.39 -0.52
N LEU A 31 -13.66 4.57 -1.47
CA LEU A 31 -13.57 4.91 -2.88
C LEU A 31 -14.92 5.29 -3.51
N HIS A 32 -16.00 4.60 -3.10
CA HIS A 32 -17.35 4.94 -3.56
C HIS A 32 -17.83 6.29 -3.01
N GLU A 33 -17.65 6.52 -1.70
CA GLU A 33 -18.05 7.78 -1.05
C GLU A 33 -17.21 8.98 -1.56
N TRP A 34 -15.94 8.73 -1.93
CA TRP A 34 -15.05 9.72 -2.51
C TRP A 34 -15.26 9.95 -4.00
N ASP A 35 -16.25 9.27 -4.58
CA ASP A 35 -16.65 9.38 -5.99
C ASP A 35 -15.53 9.02 -7.00
N VAL A 36 -14.55 8.21 -6.59
CA VAL A 36 -13.42 7.73 -7.42
C VAL A 36 -13.96 6.93 -8.60
N ASP A 37 -13.48 7.17 -9.82
CA ASP A 37 -13.94 6.45 -11.00
C ASP A 37 -13.39 5.04 -11.07
N PHE A 38 -12.08 4.88 -10.87
CA PHE A 38 -11.43 3.57 -10.76
C PHE A 38 -10.18 3.65 -9.88
N ALA A 39 -9.74 2.51 -9.38
CA ALA A 39 -8.47 2.38 -8.70
C ALA A 39 -7.90 0.97 -8.88
N ALA A 40 -6.58 0.84 -8.77
CA ALA A 40 -5.90 -0.45 -8.82
C ALA A 40 -4.85 -0.54 -7.71
N TRP A 41 -4.58 -1.76 -7.23
CA TRP A 41 -3.55 -2.02 -6.21
C TRP A 41 -2.99 -3.42 -6.32
N CYS A 42 -1.76 -3.60 -5.86
CA CYS A 42 -1.19 -4.92 -5.63
C CYS A 42 -1.54 -5.42 -4.21
N SER A 43 -1.71 -6.73 -4.06
CA SER A 43 -2.04 -7.34 -2.77
C SER A 43 -0.83 -7.82 -1.97
N TYR A 44 0.35 -7.90 -2.59
CA TYR A 44 1.57 -8.42 -1.95
C TYR A 44 2.30 -7.42 -1.04
N LYS A 45 1.87 -6.15 -1.02
CA LYS A 45 2.42 -5.13 -0.11
C LYS A 45 1.70 -5.17 1.24
N TYR A 46 0.98 -4.12 1.61
CA TYR A 46 0.34 -4.03 2.91
C TYR A 46 -0.81 -5.02 3.15
N LEU A 47 -1.38 -5.61 2.08
CA LEU A 47 -2.35 -6.70 2.23
C LEU A 47 -1.70 -8.09 2.46
N ASN A 48 -0.37 -8.21 2.45
CA ASN A 48 0.40 -9.38 2.85
C ASN A 48 0.04 -10.70 2.13
N SER A 49 -0.43 -10.63 0.88
CA SER A 49 -0.84 -11.82 0.13
C SER A 49 0.31 -12.62 -0.50
N GLY A 50 1.56 -12.21 -0.22
CA GLY A 50 2.76 -12.86 -0.77
C GLY A 50 3.15 -12.37 -2.17
N PRO A 51 4.44 -12.50 -2.52
CA PRO A 51 4.98 -12.01 -3.78
C PRO A 51 4.38 -12.72 -5.00
N GLY A 52 4.17 -11.95 -6.08
CA GLY A 52 3.57 -12.47 -7.32
C GLY A 52 2.07 -12.76 -7.24
N ASN A 53 1.41 -12.35 -6.19
CA ASN A 53 0.00 -12.62 -5.99
C ASN A 53 -0.91 -11.64 -6.76
N VAL A 54 -2.23 -11.93 -6.74
CA VAL A 54 -3.27 -11.21 -7.46
C VAL A 54 -3.31 -9.73 -7.11
N SER A 55 -3.82 -8.92 -8.04
CA SER A 55 -4.09 -7.50 -7.84
C SER A 55 -5.58 -7.25 -7.62
N GLY A 56 -5.91 -6.10 -7.03
CA GLY A 56 -7.28 -5.64 -6.88
C GLY A 56 -7.59 -4.47 -7.80
N VAL A 57 -8.86 -4.34 -8.16
CA VAL A 57 -9.38 -3.22 -8.93
C VAL A 57 -10.72 -2.76 -8.34
N PHE A 58 -10.90 -1.47 -8.30
CA PHE A 58 -12.18 -0.82 -8.04
C PHE A 58 -12.67 -0.12 -9.31
N ILE A 59 -13.92 -0.33 -9.67
CA ILE A 59 -14.60 0.40 -10.74
C ILE A 59 -15.90 0.95 -10.16
N HIS A 60 -16.10 2.26 -10.22
CA HIS A 60 -17.31 2.87 -9.71
C HIS A 60 -18.55 2.37 -10.43
N GLY A 61 -19.67 2.21 -9.72
CA GLY A 61 -20.92 1.68 -10.26
C GLY A 61 -21.42 2.40 -11.53
N ARG A 62 -21.22 3.73 -11.63
CA ARG A 62 -21.60 4.49 -12.85
C ARG A 62 -20.92 3.99 -14.13
N HIS A 63 -19.72 3.42 -14.00
CA HIS A 63 -18.95 2.82 -15.11
C HIS A 63 -19.19 1.33 -15.19
N GLY A 64 -19.19 0.66 -14.04
CA GLY A 64 -19.33 -0.80 -13.94
C GLY A 64 -20.67 -1.33 -14.42
N LEU A 65 -21.73 -0.59 -14.15
CA LEU A 65 -23.10 -0.96 -14.55
C LEU A 65 -23.49 -0.48 -15.97
N ASN A 66 -22.69 0.35 -16.59
CA ASN A 66 -22.92 0.81 -17.97
C ASN A 66 -22.23 -0.13 -18.98
N PRO A 67 -22.98 -0.94 -19.74
CA PRO A 67 -22.41 -1.88 -20.70
C PRO A 67 -21.69 -1.19 -21.87
N LYS A 68 -21.96 0.11 -22.11
CA LYS A 68 -21.33 0.89 -23.17
C LYS A 68 -19.99 1.52 -22.76
N THR A 69 -19.62 1.47 -21.47
CA THR A 69 -18.30 1.97 -21.04
C THR A 69 -17.20 1.19 -21.78
N PRO A 70 -16.28 1.87 -22.49
CA PRO A 70 -15.19 1.22 -23.20
C PRO A 70 -14.34 0.36 -22.27
N ARG A 71 -14.08 -0.88 -22.71
CA ARG A 71 -13.24 -1.84 -21.97
C ARG A 71 -12.65 -2.88 -22.92
N LEU A 72 -11.57 -3.51 -22.50
CA LEU A 72 -11.06 -4.67 -23.21
C LEU A 72 -11.98 -5.89 -22.92
N SER A 73 -12.37 -6.59 -23.98
CA SER A 73 -13.21 -7.79 -23.87
C SER A 73 -12.37 -8.97 -23.38
N GLY A 74 -12.60 -9.39 -22.16
CA GLY A 74 -11.93 -10.54 -21.56
C GLY A 74 -12.86 -11.74 -21.43
N TRP A 75 -12.30 -12.95 -21.54
CA TRP A 75 -13.09 -14.18 -21.43
C TRP A 75 -13.86 -14.25 -20.10
N TRP A 76 -13.22 -13.92 -18.99
CA TRP A 76 -13.86 -14.02 -17.67
C TRP A 76 -14.79 -12.86 -17.37
N GLY A 77 -14.53 -11.71 -17.97
CA GLY A 77 -15.42 -10.54 -17.88
C GLY A 77 -16.69 -10.64 -18.73
N HIS A 78 -16.79 -11.66 -19.60
CA HIS A 78 -18.01 -11.94 -20.36
C HIS A 78 -19.04 -12.59 -19.46
N LYS A 79 -20.32 -12.24 -19.64
CA LYS A 79 -21.43 -12.69 -18.80
C LYS A 79 -21.47 -14.22 -18.69
N GLU A 80 -21.52 -14.74 -17.47
CA GLU A 80 -21.32 -16.15 -17.15
C GLU A 80 -22.34 -17.06 -17.85
N ASP A 81 -23.61 -16.69 -17.84
CA ASP A 81 -24.71 -17.46 -18.40
C ASP A 81 -24.69 -17.59 -19.94
N VAL A 82 -23.91 -16.76 -20.64
CA VAL A 82 -23.83 -16.75 -22.10
C VAL A 82 -22.43 -17.04 -22.67
N ARG A 83 -21.35 -16.97 -21.85
CA ARG A 83 -19.96 -17.08 -22.34
C ARG A 83 -19.68 -18.39 -23.09
N PHE A 84 -20.27 -19.48 -22.67
CA PHE A 84 -20.12 -20.80 -23.33
C PHE A 84 -21.05 -21.02 -24.52
N GLN A 85 -21.94 -20.07 -24.81
CA GLN A 85 -22.82 -20.17 -25.99
C GLN A 85 -22.10 -19.82 -27.30
N MET A 86 -20.86 -19.30 -27.21
CA MET A 86 -20.01 -18.95 -28.35
C MET A 86 -20.67 -18.02 -29.38
N LYS A 87 -21.58 -17.16 -28.92
CA LYS A 87 -22.23 -16.13 -29.73
C LYS A 87 -21.27 -15.00 -30.05
N LYS A 88 -21.45 -14.37 -31.21
CA LYS A 88 -20.70 -13.13 -31.52
C LYS A 88 -21.07 -11.99 -30.58
N GLY A 89 -20.06 -11.20 -30.24
CA GLY A 89 -20.21 -10.02 -29.38
C GLY A 89 -19.72 -10.26 -27.95
N TYR A 90 -19.74 -9.19 -27.17
CA TYR A 90 -19.32 -9.20 -25.78
C TYR A 90 -20.40 -8.58 -24.92
N ILE A 91 -20.85 -9.30 -23.93
CA ILE A 91 -21.79 -8.84 -22.91
C ILE A 91 -21.03 -8.83 -21.59
N PRO A 92 -20.66 -7.64 -21.05
CA PRO A 92 -19.86 -7.58 -19.82
C PRO A 92 -20.66 -8.03 -18.59
N GLU A 93 -19.98 -8.70 -17.66
CA GLU A 93 -20.49 -8.81 -16.30
C GLU A 93 -20.68 -7.43 -15.68
N PRO A 94 -21.72 -7.22 -14.84
CA PRO A 94 -21.88 -5.99 -14.11
C PRO A 94 -20.73 -5.70 -13.13
N GLY A 95 -20.45 -4.43 -12.90
CA GLY A 95 -19.42 -4.00 -11.95
C GLY A 95 -17.99 -4.26 -12.45
N ALA A 96 -17.04 -4.32 -11.52
CA ALA A 96 -15.62 -4.52 -11.81
C ALA A 96 -15.31 -5.87 -12.50
N ALA A 97 -16.17 -6.88 -12.30
CA ALA A 97 -16.03 -8.20 -12.93
C ALA A 97 -15.97 -8.10 -14.46
N GLY A 98 -16.68 -7.14 -15.07
CA GLY A 98 -16.66 -6.90 -16.51
C GLY A 98 -15.32 -6.43 -17.08
N TRP A 99 -14.32 -6.11 -16.24
CA TRP A 99 -12.93 -5.79 -16.63
C TRP A 99 -11.96 -6.94 -16.45
N GLN A 100 -12.44 -8.10 -16.00
CA GLN A 100 -11.58 -9.27 -15.81
C GLN A 100 -11.25 -9.90 -17.16
N MET A 101 -9.95 -9.95 -17.49
CA MET A 101 -9.48 -10.40 -18.81
C MET A 101 -9.51 -11.93 -18.95
N SER A 102 -9.08 -12.65 -17.93
CA SER A 102 -8.93 -14.10 -17.95
C SER A 102 -9.28 -14.71 -16.59
N ASN A 103 -9.11 -16.03 -16.48
CA ASN A 103 -9.30 -16.74 -15.22
C ASN A 103 -8.38 -16.20 -14.15
N ALA A 104 -8.89 -16.06 -12.92
CA ALA A 104 -8.08 -15.76 -11.78
C ALA A 104 -7.14 -16.95 -11.44
N PRO A 105 -5.90 -16.67 -10.98
CA PRO A 105 -4.99 -17.72 -10.52
C PRO A 105 -5.51 -18.29 -9.19
N VAL A 106 -6.00 -19.53 -9.22
CA VAL A 106 -6.72 -20.17 -8.10
C VAL A 106 -5.89 -20.16 -6.80
N PHE A 107 -4.61 -20.56 -6.86
CA PHE A 107 -3.75 -20.58 -5.68
C PHE A 107 -3.48 -19.15 -5.14
N GLY A 108 -3.25 -18.19 -6.04
CA GLY A 108 -3.08 -16.80 -5.64
C GLY A 108 -4.35 -16.25 -4.97
N MET A 109 -5.52 -16.57 -5.47
CA MET A 109 -6.80 -16.16 -4.87
C MET A 109 -7.01 -16.79 -3.49
N ALA A 110 -6.67 -18.06 -3.29
CA ALA A 110 -6.78 -18.75 -2.00
C ALA A 110 -5.85 -18.11 -0.95
N ILE A 111 -4.60 -17.81 -1.33
CA ILE A 111 -3.64 -17.12 -0.46
C ILE A 111 -4.14 -15.71 -0.10
N HIS A 112 -4.66 -14.98 -1.10
CA HIS A 112 -5.21 -13.64 -0.88
C HIS A 112 -6.43 -13.67 0.05
N LEU A 113 -7.32 -14.65 -0.10
CA LEU A 113 -8.47 -14.84 0.79
C LEU A 113 -8.03 -15.04 2.24
N ALA A 114 -7.06 -15.92 2.49
CA ALA A 114 -6.54 -16.15 3.84
C ALA A 114 -5.98 -14.86 4.49
N SER A 115 -5.28 -14.04 3.70
CA SER A 115 -4.83 -12.73 4.18
C SER A 115 -6.00 -11.79 4.50
N LEU A 116 -7.00 -11.70 3.63
CA LEU A 116 -8.17 -10.85 3.83
C LEU A 116 -8.99 -11.27 5.06
N GLU A 117 -9.07 -12.55 5.36
CA GLU A 117 -9.71 -13.05 6.59
C GLU A 117 -9.03 -12.53 7.85
N ILE A 118 -7.69 -12.48 7.87
CA ILE A 118 -6.91 -11.89 8.98
C ILE A 118 -7.20 -10.38 9.10
N PHE A 119 -7.20 -9.67 7.98
CA PHE A 119 -7.57 -8.24 7.97
C PHE A 119 -8.99 -7.99 8.44
N HIS A 120 -9.94 -8.85 8.06
CA HIS A 120 -11.32 -8.77 8.50
C HIS A 120 -11.44 -8.96 10.02
N GLN A 121 -10.73 -9.93 10.58
CA GLN A 121 -10.70 -10.19 12.04
C GLN A 121 -10.06 -9.01 12.80
N ALA A 122 -8.95 -8.46 12.29
CA ALA A 122 -8.26 -7.34 12.92
C ALA A 122 -9.07 -6.03 12.86
N GLY A 123 -9.75 -5.80 11.74
CA GLY A 123 -10.48 -4.58 11.42
C GLY A 123 -9.56 -3.43 10.99
N MET A 124 -9.85 -2.82 9.84
CA MET A 124 -9.00 -1.74 9.28
C MET A 124 -8.88 -0.53 10.20
N SER A 125 -9.94 -0.16 10.93
CA SER A 125 -9.90 0.95 11.89
C SER A 125 -8.92 0.68 13.04
N ASN A 126 -8.91 -0.53 13.59
CA ASN A 126 -7.96 -0.94 14.62
C ASN A 126 -6.51 -0.92 14.11
N LEU A 127 -6.30 -1.47 12.90
CA LEU A 127 -4.98 -1.46 12.25
C LEU A 127 -4.52 -0.03 11.99
N ARG A 128 -5.41 0.86 11.54
CA ARG A 128 -5.08 2.26 11.32
C ARG A 128 -4.70 2.98 12.60
N ASN A 129 -5.43 2.76 13.69
CA ASN A 129 -5.12 3.33 15.00
C ASN A 129 -3.75 2.84 15.51
N LYS A 130 -3.48 1.54 15.42
CA LYS A 130 -2.15 0.99 15.76
C LYS A 130 -1.05 1.58 14.86
N SER A 131 -1.28 1.71 13.56
CA SER A 131 -0.32 2.30 12.61
C SER A 131 0.05 3.74 12.98
N LYS A 132 -0.93 4.58 13.32
CA LYS A 132 -0.70 5.95 13.78
C LYS A 132 0.18 5.99 15.03
N ASN A 133 -0.13 5.19 16.02
CA ASN A 133 0.63 5.13 17.27
C ASN A 133 2.04 4.57 17.04
N LEU A 134 2.16 3.51 16.26
CA LEU A 134 3.43 2.85 15.97
C LEU A 134 4.38 3.76 15.16
N THR A 135 3.86 4.48 14.16
CA THR A 135 4.66 5.43 13.38
C THR A 135 4.98 6.71 14.14
N SER A 136 4.13 7.13 15.08
CA SER A 136 4.43 8.25 15.98
C SER A 136 5.53 7.87 16.98
N TYR A 137 5.51 6.65 17.49
CA TYR A 137 6.60 6.12 18.30
C TYR A 137 7.89 5.96 17.50
N LEU A 138 7.81 5.46 16.26
CA LEU A 138 8.96 5.39 15.36
C LEU A 138 9.57 6.79 15.12
N TYR A 139 8.73 7.80 14.87
CA TYR A 139 9.19 9.17 14.68
C TYR A 139 9.97 9.68 15.90
N PHE A 140 9.40 9.46 17.09
CA PHE A 140 10.06 9.81 18.36
C PHE A 140 11.41 9.09 18.53
N VAL A 141 11.45 7.77 18.30
CA VAL A 141 12.67 6.97 18.44
C VAL A 141 13.76 7.44 17.48
N LEU A 142 13.40 7.78 16.24
CA LEU A 142 14.33 8.27 15.22
C LEU A 142 14.91 9.65 15.62
N GLU A 143 14.08 10.57 16.10
CA GLU A 143 14.55 11.89 16.57
C GLU A 143 15.45 11.78 17.80
N GLU A 144 15.14 10.92 18.76
CA GLU A 144 16.01 10.65 19.91
C GLU A 144 17.33 9.99 19.46
N SER A 145 17.30 9.10 18.49
CA SER A 145 18.51 8.45 17.98
C SER A 145 19.51 9.45 17.38
N LYS A 146 19.05 10.50 16.69
CA LYS A 146 19.93 11.58 16.19
C LYS A 146 20.61 12.35 17.33
N LYS A 147 19.89 12.56 18.43
CA LYS A 147 20.46 13.27 19.59
C LYS A 147 21.49 12.43 20.33
N LEU A 148 21.26 11.14 20.42
CA LEU A 148 22.11 10.19 21.16
C LEU A 148 23.32 9.73 20.35
N ASN A 149 23.24 9.73 19.03
CA ASN A 149 24.30 9.29 18.14
C ASN A 149 24.55 10.29 17.00
N PRO A 150 25.52 11.19 17.12
CA PRO A 150 25.86 12.17 16.08
C PRO A 150 26.34 11.58 14.75
N ALA A 151 26.74 10.31 14.70
CA ALA A 151 27.07 9.61 13.45
C ALA A 151 25.82 9.32 12.59
N VAL A 152 24.65 9.35 13.21
CA VAL A 152 23.36 9.11 12.53
C VAL A 152 22.77 10.44 12.09
N GLN A 153 22.89 10.73 10.80
CA GLN A 153 22.38 11.97 10.20
C GLN A 153 21.36 11.68 9.10
N PHE A 154 20.15 12.18 9.27
CA PHE A 154 19.07 12.08 8.28
C PHE A 154 18.00 13.16 8.53
N GLU A 155 17.19 13.41 7.52
CA GLU A 155 15.94 14.16 7.60
C GLU A 155 14.76 13.22 7.40
N ILE A 156 13.71 13.31 8.22
CA ILE A 156 12.46 12.59 8.00
C ILE A 156 11.62 13.41 7.02
N ILE A 157 11.57 12.97 5.75
CA ILE A 157 10.85 13.66 4.67
C ILE A 157 9.37 13.30 4.60
N THR A 158 8.91 12.32 5.38
CA THR A 158 7.50 11.98 5.52
C THR A 158 6.81 12.99 6.44
N PRO A 159 5.58 13.46 6.12
CA PRO A 159 4.84 14.39 6.97
C PRO A 159 4.73 13.93 8.43
N ASN A 160 4.91 14.88 9.37
CA ASN A 160 4.83 14.57 10.80
C ASN A 160 3.38 14.31 11.25
N ASP A 161 2.37 14.87 10.59
CA ASP A 161 0.97 14.60 10.91
C ASP A 161 0.63 13.13 10.59
N PRO A 162 0.22 12.32 11.59
CA PRO A 162 -0.18 10.93 11.36
C PRO A 162 -1.37 10.76 10.39
N ASN A 163 -2.14 11.81 10.12
CA ASN A 163 -3.23 11.77 9.16
C ASN A 163 -2.77 11.92 7.71
N GLU A 164 -1.58 12.47 7.50
CA GLU A 164 -0.99 12.68 6.17
C GLU A 164 -0.02 11.57 5.74
N ARG A 165 0.13 10.51 6.55
CA ARG A 165 1.02 9.38 6.27
C ARG A 165 0.36 8.03 6.55
N GLY A 166 0.90 6.98 5.93
CA GLY A 166 0.61 5.59 6.26
C GLY A 166 1.59 5.02 7.29
N ALA A 167 1.91 3.73 7.17
CA ALA A 167 2.82 3.02 8.06
C ALA A 167 4.32 3.29 7.79
N GLN A 168 4.68 4.05 6.75
CA GLN A 168 6.07 4.27 6.35
C GLN A 168 6.57 5.63 6.77
N LEU A 169 7.82 5.69 7.29
CA LEU A 169 8.65 6.89 7.34
C LEU A 169 9.83 6.75 6.38
N SER A 170 10.16 7.83 5.68
CA SER A 170 11.27 7.90 4.73
C SER A 170 12.33 8.85 5.28
N LEU A 171 13.56 8.36 5.35
CA LEU A 171 14.72 9.06 5.87
C LEU A 171 15.61 9.46 4.70
N LEU A 172 15.73 10.74 4.43
CA LEU A 172 16.74 11.28 3.52
C LEU A 172 18.07 11.30 4.28
N THR A 173 19.04 10.52 3.84
CA THR A 173 20.33 10.33 4.51
C THR A 173 21.45 11.11 3.82
N ASN A 174 22.55 11.30 4.52
CA ASN A 174 23.81 11.82 3.99
C ASN A 174 24.68 10.70 3.37
N ASP A 175 25.95 10.96 3.15
CA ASP A 175 26.94 10.03 2.58
C ASP A 175 27.09 8.72 3.38
N GLN A 176 26.72 8.70 4.67
CA GLN A 176 26.76 7.49 5.51
C GLN A 176 25.47 6.66 5.44
N GLY A 177 24.47 7.10 4.66
CA GLY A 177 23.18 6.43 4.58
C GLY A 177 23.25 4.98 4.12
N LYS A 178 24.09 4.69 3.14
CA LYS A 178 24.28 3.31 2.65
C LYS A 178 24.95 2.43 3.71
N ALA A 179 25.93 2.96 4.43
CA ALA A 179 26.59 2.23 5.52
C ALA A 179 25.60 1.94 6.67
N LEU A 180 24.75 2.89 7.01
CA LEU A 180 23.67 2.71 8.00
C LEU A 180 22.67 1.63 7.53
N PHE A 181 22.23 1.66 6.29
CA PHE A 181 21.34 0.64 5.73
C PHE A 181 21.96 -0.76 5.81
N ASP A 182 23.23 -0.91 5.41
CA ASP A 182 23.95 -2.18 5.44
C ASP A 182 24.15 -2.68 6.89
N PHE A 183 24.44 -1.78 7.83
CA PHE A 183 24.52 -2.08 9.26
C PHE A 183 23.19 -2.58 9.83
N LEU A 184 22.07 -1.94 9.49
CA LEU A 184 20.74 -2.37 9.91
C LEU A 184 20.43 -3.78 9.37
N THR A 185 20.70 -4.01 8.08
CA THR A 185 20.52 -5.32 7.44
C THR A 185 21.35 -6.41 8.14
N ASN A 186 22.61 -6.14 8.43
CA ASN A 186 23.50 -7.06 9.16
C ASN A 186 23.09 -7.27 10.63
N SER A 187 22.29 -6.35 11.17
CA SER A 187 21.68 -6.45 12.50
C SER A 187 20.31 -7.15 12.48
N ASN A 188 19.93 -7.80 11.38
CA ASN A 188 18.63 -8.44 11.15
C ASN A 188 17.44 -7.48 11.21
N ILE A 189 17.65 -6.21 10.89
CA ILE A 189 16.60 -5.19 10.77
C ILE A 189 16.40 -4.91 9.30
N ILE A 190 15.30 -5.43 8.76
CA ILE A 190 14.98 -5.32 7.34
C ILE A 190 14.27 -4.00 7.07
N VAL A 191 14.96 -3.12 6.39
CA VAL A 191 14.46 -1.84 5.87
C VAL A 191 14.66 -1.79 4.36
N ASP A 192 14.18 -0.76 3.70
CA ASP A 192 14.29 -0.64 2.24
C ASP A 192 15.17 0.55 1.86
N TRP A 193 16.11 0.33 0.92
CA TRP A 193 16.97 1.36 0.34
C TRP A 193 16.41 1.86 -0.98
N ARG A 194 16.36 3.18 -1.14
CA ARG A 194 16.03 3.84 -2.41
C ARG A 194 17.14 4.79 -2.81
N GLU A 195 17.67 4.57 -3.97
CA GLU A 195 18.64 5.47 -4.57
C GLU A 195 18.07 6.89 -4.72
N PRO A 196 18.87 7.93 -4.57
CA PRO A 196 20.31 7.83 -4.27
C PRO A 196 20.62 7.65 -2.76
N ASN A 197 19.73 8.02 -1.83
CA ASN A 197 20.08 8.15 -0.41
C ASN A 197 18.87 8.10 0.54
N VAL A 198 17.85 7.32 0.26
CA VAL A 198 16.66 7.22 1.12
C VAL A 198 16.55 5.84 1.77
N ILE A 199 16.42 5.79 3.09
CA ILE A 199 16.02 4.61 3.85
C ILE A 199 14.52 4.71 4.15
N ARG A 200 13.73 3.67 3.81
CA ARG A 200 12.31 3.59 4.14
C ARG A 200 12.10 2.55 5.23
N ILE A 201 11.39 2.96 6.28
CA ILE A 201 11.08 2.14 7.45
C ILE A 201 9.56 2.08 7.57
N ALA A 202 8.99 0.87 7.50
CA ALA A 202 7.55 0.67 7.41
C ALA A 202 7.07 -0.41 8.38
N PRO A 203 6.93 -0.10 9.69
CA PRO A 203 6.38 -1.05 10.64
C PRO A 203 4.90 -1.31 10.34
N ALA A 204 4.61 -2.51 9.79
CA ALA A 204 3.27 -2.90 9.42
C ALA A 204 2.44 -3.22 10.68
N PRO A 205 1.26 -2.59 10.87
CA PRO A 205 0.50 -2.72 12.12
C PRO A 205 -0.01 -4.14 12.37
N LEU A 206 -0.14 -4.96 11.32
CA LEU A 206 -0.65 -6.32 11.46
C LEU A 206 0.32 -7.23 12.23
N TYR A 207 1.63 -7.09 12.02
CA TYR A 207 2.63 -8.01 12.59
C TYR A 207 3.78 -7.33 13.35
N ASN A 208 4.08 -6.04 13.12
CA ASN A 208 5.11 -5.36 13.91
C ASN A 208 4.57 -4.87 15.26
N SER A 209 5.48 -4.82 16.23
CA SER A 209 5.26 -4.40 17.59
C SER A 209 6.01 -3.10 17.93
N TYR A 210 5.73 -2.52 19.08
CA TYR A 210 6.51 -1.40 19.63
C TYR A 210 7.94 -1.83 19.99
N GLU A 211 8.12 -3.11 20.36
CA GLU A 211 9.43 -3.69 20.62
C GLU A 211 10.31 -3.66 19.37
N ASP A 212 9.77 -3.98 18.19
CA ASP A 212 10.52 -3.91 16.92
C ASP A 212 11.04 -2.49 16.67
N VAL A 213 10.22 -1.48 16.94
CA VAL A 213 10.62 -0.08 16.82
C VAL A 213 11.67 0.31 17.85
N TYR A 214 11.56 -0.19 19.07
CA TYR A 214 12.57 0.02 20.11
C TYR A 214 13.92 -0.60 19.72
N GLN A 215 13.92 -1.83 19.22
CA GLN A 215 15.13 -2.52 18.75
C GLN A 215 15.79 -1.80 17.57
N LEU A 216 14.99 -1.24 16.67
CA LEU A 216 15.50 -0.35 15.62
C LEU A 216 16.26 0.85 16.23
N GLY A 217 15.67 1.53 17.22
CA GLY A 217 16.31 2.65 17.92
C GLY A 217 17.62 2.25 18.58
N GLN A 218 17.68 1.07 19.22
CA GLN A 218 18.90 0.54 19.79
C GLN A 218 19.98 0.28 18.73
N ALA A 219 19.59 -0.15 17.53
CA ALA A 219 20.54 -0.34 16.43
C ALA A 219 21.08 1.01 15.94
N PHE A 220 20.25 2.02 15.78
CA PHE A 220 20.71 3.38 15.45
C PHE A 220 21.72 3.93 16.45
N GLN A 221 21.51 3.67 17.74
CA GLN A 221 22.47 4.11 18.79
C GLN A 221 23.81 3.38 18.71
N ARG A 222 23.84 2.11 18.25
CA ARG A 222 25.07 1.31 18.12
C ARG A 222 25.81 1.54 16.81
N PHE A 223 25.20 2.22 15.84
CA PHE A 223 25.85 2.50 14.56
C PHE A 223 27.08 3.38 14.77
N THR A 224 28.21 2.97 14.23
CA THR A 224 29.44 3.75 14.18
C THR A 224 29.89 3.88 12.74
N THR A 225 30.30 5.05 12.35
CA THR A 225 30.93 5.26 11.04
C THR A 225 32.26 4.48 11.03
N SER A 226 32.40 3.58 10.07
CA SER A 226 33.74 3.02 9.78
C SER A 226 34.62 4.16 9.30
N LEU A 227 35.71 4.42 10.04
CA LEU A 227 36.77 5.35 9.63
C LEU A 227 37.52 4.78 8.43
#